data_113c9269a8affd0866cfdbc440a29b78
#
_entry.id   113c9269a8affd0866cfdbc440a29b78
#
_cell.length_a   1.000
_cell.length_b   1.000
_cell.length_c   1.000
_cell.angle_alpha   90.00
_cell.angle_beta   90.00
_cell.angle_gamma   90.00
#
_symmetry.space_group_name_H-M   'P 1'
#
loop_
_entity.id
_entity.type
_entity.pdbx_description
1 polymer ?
#
loop_
_entity_poly.entity_id
_entity_poly.type
_entity_poly.pdbx_seq_one_letter_code
_entity_poly.pdbx_strand_id
1 'polypeptide(L)'
;MPEKKNPAREQQSYPVAEDIEGTLSILSALPCRPGTPFSVPLKDIPGRTAAASVKAPFSLPGFRRSRFDGFALSSAELLNASPSTPVTLAVSASLPAGSPLSSLAPGTCARIMTGAALPDGADCVVPFEEAGPEISRRARFTAPASPGRCIGATDSDLATGETVIRKGSLLTPLSAARAALSGQTEIRVYPRPSAAVLSTGSELITPGTPLTPGKIYNSSQYAICGVITQEGCRAVPSGTVPDRSDAIAERITALLGENDCVITTGGVGGGDCDLMAGALIRAGLTPVSGGCRLRPGGNFLAASSGDKYVFALSGGPGSAMLALHLFVLPCLRRAMGRTAFLPPSTKAFLGELPAHRSGGLTTGNISLEGGRAVFHPRRLRDIEQQGLGAILALRGDEPLGDWMREEKPVDVYLCGSLRP
;
A
#
# COMPACT_ATOMS: atom_id res chain seq x y z
N MET A 1 -56.74 -2.04 -19.58
CA MET A 1 -56.76 -1.30 -18.32
C MET A 1 -55.40 -0.58 -18.18
N PRO A 2 -55.32 0.74 -18.01
CA PRO A 2 -54.06 1.42 -17.83
C PRO A 2 -53.50 1.05 -16.46
N GLU A 3 -52.24 0.61 -16.42
CA GLU A 3 -51.46 0.39 -15.19
C GLU A 3 -51.50 1.66 -14.34
N LYS A 4 -52.06 1.56 -13.14
CA LYS A 4 -51.97 2.61 -12.12
C LYS A 4 -50.53 2.79 -11.75
N LYS A 5 -49.90 3.87 -12.24
CA LYS A 5 -48.60 4.34 -11.73
C LYS A 5 -48.73 4.56 -10.22
N ASN A 6 -48.07 3.74 -9.46
CA ASN A 6 -47.98 3.87 -8.01
C ASN A 6 -47.15 5.14 -7.70
N PRO A 7 -47.70 6.17 -7.04
CA PRO A 7 -47.00 7.43 -6.76
C PRO A 7 -45.85 7.28 -5.79
N ALA A 8 -45.60 6.09 -5.21
CA ALA A 8 -44.41 5.78 -4.40
C ALA A 8 -43.14 5.46 -5.23
N ARG A 9 -43.21 5.50 -6.57
CA ARG A 9 -42.08 5.21 -7.49
C ARG A 9 -41.24 6.42 -7.90
N GLU A 10 -41.48 7.59 -7.36
CA GLU A 10 -40.46 8.68 -7.35
C GLU A 10 -39.45 8.45 -6.21
N GLN A 11 -39.06 7.21 -6.01
CA GLN A 11 -37.96 6.87 -5.08
C GLN A 11 -36.65 7.32 -5.68
N GLN A 12 -35.87 8.05 -4.88
CA GLN A 12 -34.49 8.44 -5.16
C GLN A 12 -33.73 7.25 -5.79
N SER A 13 -33.49 7.30 -7.09
CA SER A 13 -32.80 6.23 -7.79
C SER A 13 -31.32 6.27 -7.46
N TYR A 14 -30.72 5.11 -7.18
CA TYR A 14 -29.29 4.98 -7.05
C TYR A 14 -28.64 5.10 -8.45
N PRO A 15 -27.75 6.07 -8.68
CA PRO A 15 -27.05 6.18 -9.97
C PRO A 15 -26.21 4.94 -10.24
N VAL A 16 -26.32 4.36 -11.42
CA VAL A 16 -25.56 3.18 -11.87
C VAL A 16 -24.64 3.61 -13.01
N ALA A 17 -23.34 3.33 -12.87
CA ALA A 17 -22.35 3.61 -13.91
C ALA A 17 -22.20 2.44 -14.89
N GLU A 18 -21.63 2.71 -16.06
CA GLU A 18 -21.35 1.67 -17.05
C GLU A 18 -20.07 0.87 -16.69
N ASP A 19 -19.09 1.52 -16.07
CA ASP A 19 -17.75 0.97 -15.82
C ASP A 19 -17.20 1.35 -14.43
N ILE A 20 -15.97 0.96 -14.18
CA ILE A 20 -15.27 1.17 -12.90
C ILE A 20 -14.98 2.66 -12.69
N GLU A 21 -14.46 3.35 -13.70
CA GLU A 21 -14.08 4.76 -13.62
C GLU A 21 -15.30 5.64 -13.32
N GLY A 22 -16.41 5.42 -14.03
CA GLY A 22 -17.67 6.11 -13.78
C GLY A 22 -18.20 5.85 -12.37
N THR A 23 -18.09 4.61 -11.88
CA THR A 23 -18.48 4.26 -10.51
C THR A 23 -17.61 4.99 -9.49
N LEU A 24 -16.28 4.99 -9.65
CA LEU A 24 -15.35 5.68 -8.75
C LEU A 24 -15.58 7.20 -8.76
N SER A 25 -15.93 7.76 -9.93
CA SER A 25 -16.33 9.17 -10.04
C SER A 25 -17.57 9.48 -9.20
N ILE A 26 -18.62 8.67 -9.30
CA ILE A 26 -19.85 8.80 -8.48
C ILE A 26 -19.50 8.66 -6.99
N LEU A 27 -18.71 7.66 -6.61
CA LEU A 27 -18.30 7.44 -5.22
C LEU A 27 -17.41 8.57 -4.67
N SER A 28 -16.88 9.45 -5.51
CA SER A 28 -16.16 10.64 -5.06
C SER A 28 -17.02 11.59 -4.23
N ALA A 29 -18.34 11.54 -4.38
CA ALA A 29 -19.31 12.30 -3.59
C ALA A 29 -19.45 11.81 -2.13
N LEU A 30 -19.00 10.58 -1.80
CA LEU A 30 -19.02 10.09 -0.42
C LEU A 30 -18.11 10.94 0.49
N PRO A 31 -18.50 11.18 1.75
CA PRO A 31 -17.78 12.03 2.70
C PRO A 31 -16.55 11.32 3.29
N CYS A 32 -15.78 10.63 2.47
CA CYS A 32 -14.59 9.89 2.87
C CYS A 32 -13.42 10.86 3.11
N ARG A 33 -13.41 11.52 4.26
CA ARG A 33 -12.38 12.49 4.64
C ARG A 33 -11.57 11.95 5.82
N PRO A 34 -10.26 12.25 5.88
CA PRO A 34 -9.45 11.85 7.02
C PRO A 34 -9.85 12.64 8.26
N GLY A 35 -9.86 11.98 9.40
CA GLY A 35 -10.08 12.61 10.71
C GLY A 35 -8.88 13.46 11.14
N THR A 36 -8.96 14.04 12.35
CA THR A 36 -7.94 14.93 12.92
C THR A 36 -6.61 14.19 13.12
N PRO A 37 -5.50 14.69 12.55
CA PRO A 37 -4.17 14.08 12.70
C PRO A 37 -3.65 14.15 14.13
N PHE A 38 -2.87 13.13 14.53
CA PHE A 38 -2.19 13.06 15.82
C PHE A 38 -0.77 12.48 15.64
N SER A 39 0.10 12.66 16.65
CA SER A 39 1.46 12.14 16.64
C SER A 39 1.52 10.72 17.19
N VAL A 40 2.35 9.89 16.61
CA VAL A 40 2.65 8.53 17.10
C VAL A 40 4.15 8.27 17.08
N PRO A 41 4.68 7.47 18.04
CA PRO A 41 6.09 7.05 18.04
C PRO A 41 6.44 6.24 16.78
N LEU A 42 7.70 6.26 16.40
CA LEU A 42 8.19 5.59 15.17
C LEU A 42 7.83 4.10 15.10
N LYS A 43 7.80 3.40 16.23
CA LYS A 43 7.43 1.96 16.31
C LYS A 43 5.98 1.70 15.87
N ASP A 44 5.11 2.70 15.98
CA ASP A 44 3.66 2.59 15.74
C ASP A 44 3.21 3.19 14.40
N ILE A 45 4.16 3.68 13.58
CA ILE A 45 3.83 4.29 12.28
C ILE A 45 3.59 3.28 11.14
N PRO A 46 4.14 2.05 11.10
CA PRO A 46 3.88 1.14 9.99
C PRO A 46 2.38 0.84 9.81
N GLY A 47 1.94 0.88 8.54
CA GLY A 47 0.53 0.69 8.18
C GLY A 47 -0.37 1.92 8.41
N ARG A 48 0.16 3.05 8.86
CA ARG A 48 -0.55 4.33 8.95
C ARG A 48 -0.30 5.21 7.74
N THR A 49 -1.06 6.30 7.63
CA THR A 49 -0.88 7.32 6.58
C THR A 49 -0.31 8.59 7.17
N ALA A 50 0.74 9.11 6.55
CA ALA A 50 1.35 10.36 6.97
C ALA A 50 0.41 11.56 6.80
N ALA A 51 0.22 12.35 7.84
CA ALA A 51 -0.63 13.56 7.80
C ALA A 51 0.15 14.83 7.43
N ALA A 52 1.49 14.77 7.45
CA ALA A 52 2.38 15.87 7.07
C ALA A 52 3.60 15.31 6.35
N SER A 53 4.22 16.14 5.50
CA SER A 53 5.54 15.83 4.94
C SER A 53 6.62 16.13 5.97
N VAL A 54 7.65 15.26 6.00
CA VAL A 54 8.85 15.43 6.83
C VAL A 54 10.04 15.65 5.91
N LYS A 55 10.82 16.68 6.17
CA LYS A 55 12.07 16.99 5.48
C LYS A 55 13.27 16.75 6.40
N ALA A 56 14.38 16.32 5.83
CA ALA A 56 15.63 16.18 6.56
C ALA A 56 16.12 17.52 7.07
N PRO A 57 16.36 17.69 8.38
CA PRO A 57 16.85 18.96 8.94
C PRO A 57 18.36 19.15 8.75
N PHE A 58 19.08 18.09 8.41
CA PHE A 58 20.54 18.06 8.22
C PHE A 58 20.93 16.99 7.19
N SER A 59 22.18 17.07 6.73
CA SER A 59 22.78 16.01 5.89
C SER A 59 23.41 14.91 6.75
N LEU A 60 23.37 13.68 6.27
CA LEU A 60 24.04 12.52 6.88
C LEU A 60 24.85 11.73 5.83
N PRO A 61 26.05 11.28 6.24
CA PRO A 61 26.80 11.79 7.39
C PRO A 61 27.15 13.28 7.17
N GLY A 62 27.32 14.06 8.25
CA GLY A 62 27.74 15.45 8.18
C GLY A 62 29.25 15.61 7.92
N PHE A 63 29.93 14.53 7.56
CA PHE A 63 31.38 14.45 7.31
C PHE A 63 31.70 13.45 6.21
N ARG A 64 32.83 13.60 5.55
CA ARG A 64 33.38 12.60 4.63
C ARG A 64 33.83 11.38 5.45
N ARG A 65 33.51 10.16 5.00
CA ARG A 65 33.79 8.92 5.72
C ARG A 65 34.51 7.90 4.84
N SER A 66 35.29 7.02 5.47
CA SER A 66 35.85 5.88 4.76
C SER A 66 34.76 4.88 4.34
N ARG A 67 34.85 4.35 3.12
CA ARG A 67 34.04 3.24 2.61
C ARG A 67 34.67 1.88 2.85
N PHE A 68 35.95 1.83 3.17
CA PHE A 68 36.72 0.60 3.37
C PHE A 68 37.60 0.72 4.60
N ASP A 69 37.98 -0.38 5.19
CA ASP A 69 39.05 -0.46 6.15
C ASP A 69 40.38 -0.25 5.42
N GLY A 70 41.24 0.62 5.92
CA GLY A 70 42.47 0.98 5.19
C GLY A 70 43.29 2.08 5.87
N PHE A 71 44.05 2.81 5.05
CA PHE A 71 44.86 3.94 5.47
C PHE A 71 44.34 5.22 4.81
N ALA A 72 43.92 6.19 5.62
CA ALA A 72 43.59 7.54 5.16
C ALA A 72 44.92 8.35 5.02
N LEU A 73 45.09 9.03 3.90
CA LEU A 73 46.29 9.80 3.61
C LEU A 73 46.01 10.87 2.54
N SER A 74 46.99 11.76 2.31
CA SER A 74 46.97 12.65 1.16
C SER A 74 47.45 11.89 -0.08
N SER A 75 46.67 11.88 -1.16
CA SER A 75 47.05 11.25 -2.43
C SER A 75 48.35 11.81 -3.01
N ALA A 76 48.67 13.06 -2.69
CA ALA A 76 49.95 13.71 -3.08
C ALA A 76 51.17 12.96 -2.57
N GLU A 77 51.10 12.33 -1.41
CA GLU A 77 52.21 11.53 -0.84
C GLU A 77 52.51 10.28 -1.68
N LEU A 78 51.56 9.81 -2.48
CA LEU A 78 51.70 8.58 -3.27
C LEU A 78 51.93 8.80 -4.77
N LEU A 79 52.12 10.06 -5.22
CA LEU A 79 52.26 10.37 -6.66
C LEU A 79 53.34 9.55 -7.38
N ASN A 80 54.43 9.25 -6.70
CA ASN A 80 55.58 8.52 -7.24
C ASN A 80 55.65 7.07 -6.74
N ALA A 81 54.62 6.58 -6.05
CA ALA A 81 54.62 5.22 -5.53
C ALA A 81 54.56 4.20 -6.66
N SER A 82 55.46 3.22 -6.62
CA SER A 82 55.47 2.07 -7.55
C SER A 82 56.06 0.83 -6.85
N PRO A 83 55.91 -0.36 -7.43
CA PRO A 83 56.55 -1.56 -6.88
C PRO A 83 58.07 -1.43 -6.74
N SER A 84 58.71 -0.69 -7.66
CA SER A 84 60.16 -0.42 -7.63
C SER A 84 60.57 0.75 -6.73
N THR A 85 59.61 1.67 -6.49
CA THR A 85 59.82 2.86 -5.65
C THR A 85 58.68 2.99 -4.66
N PRO A 86 58.57 2.13 -3.66
CA PRO A 86 57.49 2.16 -2.70
C PRO A 86 57.59 3.35 -1.75
N VAL A 87 56.48 3.96 -1.43
CA VAL A 87 56.37 5.01 -0.42
C VAL A 87 56.03 4.39 0.92
N THR A 88 56.71 4.83 2.00
CA THR A 88 56.43 4.33 3.35
C THR A 88 56.09 5.52 4.26
N LEU A 89 54.84 5.53 4.79
CA LEU A 89 54.35 6.58 5.67
C LEU A 89 54.26 6.09 7.12
N ALA A 90 54.45 7.00 8.07
CA ALA A 90 54.20 6.72 9.48
C ALA A 90 52.72 6.69 9.78
N VAL A 91 52.26 5.68 10.53
CA VAL A 91 50.89 5.58 11.00
C VAL A 91 50.72 6.40 12.28
N SER A 92 50.15 7.60 12.14
CA SER A 92 50.02 8.57 13.23
C SER A 92 48.86 8.29 14.18
N ALA A 93 47.78 7.68 13.69
CA ALA A 93 46.55 7.42 14.43
C ALA A 93 45.84 6.15 13.97
N SER A 94 44.91 5.66 14.81
CA SER A 94 43.90 4.64 14.45
C SER A 94 42.53 5.23 14.71
N LEU A 95 41.68 5.25 13.66
CA LEU A 95 40.38 5.91 13.62
C LEU A 95 39.25 4.89 13.43
N PRO A 96 38.73 4.29 14.50
CA PRO A 96 37.54 3.50 14.42
C PRO A 96 36.28 4.37 14.12
N ALA A 97 35.21 3.77 13.65
CA ALA A 97 33.94 4.47 13.46
C ALA A 97 33.46 5.10 14.79
N GLY A 98 33.00 6.35 14.74
CA GLY A 98 32.61 7.12 15.91
C GLY A 98 33.79 7.90 16.57
N SER A 99 35.01 7.83 16.02
CA SER A 99 36.10 8.69 16.44
C SER A 99 35.73 10.17 16.18
N PRO A 100 36.19 11.08 17.05
CA PRO A 100 36.06 12.51 16.82
C PRO A 100 36.82 12.92 15.54
N LEU A 101 36.43 14.05 14.94
CA LEU A 101 37.14 14.64 13.83
C LEU A 101 38.58 14.94 14.24
N SER A 102 39.55 14.66 13.38
CA SER A 102 40.96 14.81 13.59
C SER A 102 41.68 15.39 12.36
N SER A 103 42.90 15.78 12.48
CA SER A 103 43.75 16.22 11.38
C SER A 103 44.93 15.26 11.19
N LEU A 104 45.37 15.12 9.95
CA LEU A 104 46.51 14.31 9.56
C LEU A 104 47.72 15.20 9.28
N ALA A 105 48.84 14.92 9.92
CA ALA A 105 50.06 15.64 9.64
C ALA A 105 50.63 15.25 8.25
N PRO A 106 51.21 16.18 7.48
CA PRO A 106 51.88 15.87 6.21
C PRO A 106 52.92 14.75 6.39
N GLY A 107 53.10 13.91 5.38
CA GLY A 107 54.02 12.78 5.41
C GLY A 107 53.60 11.62 6.30
N THR A 108 52.34 11.61 6.79
CA THR A 108 51.78 10.50 7.61
C THR A 108 50.52 9.93 6.99
N CYS A 109 50.10 8.77 7.49
CA CYS A 109 48.78 8.18 7.24
C CYS A 109 48.10 7.82 8.56
N ALA A 110 46.79 7.64 8.53
CA ALA A 110 46.02 7.13 9.67
C ALA A 110 45.36 5.81 9.29
N ARG A 111 45.42 4.81 10.17
CA ARG A 111 44.63 3.60 10.08
C ARG A 111 43.15 4.00 10.27
N ILE A 112 42.30 3.68 9.32
CA ILE A 112 40.88 4.09 9.33
C ILE A 112 39.99 2.89 9.07
N MET A 113 38.87 2.82 9.82
CA MET A 113 37.87 1.79 9.64
C MET A 113 36.67 2.32 8.84
N THR A 114 35.96 1.43 8.19
CA THR A 114 34.71 1.72 7.44
C THR A 114 33.75 2.53 8.30
N GLY A 115 33.24 3.62 7.76
CA GLY A 115 32.33 4.54 8.43
C GLY A 115 32.96 5.58 9.33
N ALA A 116 34.29 5.50 9.59
CA ALA A 116 35.00 6.52 10.34
C ALA A 116 35.15 7.82 9.56
N ALA A 117 35.11 8.95 10.27
CA ALA A 117 35.32 10.26 9.68
C ALA A 117 36.75 10.39 9.09
N LEU A 118 36.80 10.89 7.86
CA LEU A 118 38.08 11.17 7.20
C LEU A 118 38.79 12.33 7.91
N PRO A 119 40.07 12.18 8.35
CA PRO A 119 40.79 13.29 8.99
C PRO A 119 41.05 14.40 7.98
N ASP A 120 41.09 15.64 8.46
CA ASP A 120 41.51 16.78 7.65
C ASP A 120 42.96 16.58 7.20
N GLY A 121 43.22 16.90 5.93
CA GLY A 121 44.54 16.64 5.29
C GLY A 121 44.57 15.31 4.53
N ALA A 122 43.63 14.39 4.76
CA ALA A 122 43.45 13.22 3.90
C ALA A 122 42.43 13.49 2.78
N ASP A 123 42.74 12.99 1.58
CA ASP A 123 41.87 13.09 0.42
C ASP A 123 41.60 11.73 -0.26
N CYS A 124 42.18 10.64 0.26
CA CYS A 124 41.93 9.27 -0.20
C CYS A 124 42.09 8.26 0.93
N VAL A 125 41.53 7.06 0.70
CA VAL A 125 41.74 5.86 1.53
C VAL A 125 42.26 4.74 0.63
N VAL A 126 43.38 4.13 1.06
CA VAL A 126 43.93 2.92 0.43
C VAL A 126 43.49 1.72 1.29
N PRO A 127 42.72 0.76 0.75
CA PRO A 127 42.33 -0.45 1.49
C PRO A 127 43.53 -1.23 2.01
N PHE A 128 43.38 -1.93 3.14
CA PHE A 128 44.45 -2.74 3.72
C PHE A 128 44.99 -3.80 2.77
N GLU A 129 44.14 -4.35 1.91
CA GLU A 129 44.47 -5.38 0.93
C GLU A 129 45.44 -4.87 -0.17
N GLU A 130 45.44 -3.56 -0.37
CA GLU A 130 46.30 -2.92 -1.40
C GLU A 130 47.55 -2.28 -0.81
N ALA A 131 47.60 -2.14 0.51
CA ALA A 131 48.77 -1.68 1.23
C ALA A 131 49.66 -2.86 1.62
N GLY A 132 50.96 -2.63 1.74
CA GLY A 132 51.86 -3.60 2.37
C GLY A 132 51.57 -3.71 3.87
N PRO A 133 52.04 -4.79 4.52
CA PRO A 133 51.81 -4.99 5.96
C PRO A 133 52.33 -3.79 6.77
N GLU A 134 51.57 -3.39 7.79
CA GLU A 134 52.03 -2.39 8.77
C GLU A 134 53.11 -3.01 9.65
N ILE A 135 54.31 -2.41 9.62
CA ILE A 135 55.44 -2.85 10.43
C ILE A 135 55.94 -1.64 11.23
N SER A 136 56.08 -1.78 12.52
CA SER A 136 56.58 -0.73 13.42
C SER A 136 55.87 0.61 13.23
N ARG A 137 54.55 0.60 13.12
CA ARG A 137 53.72 1.77 12.85
C ARG A 137 54.06 2.49 11.55
N ARG A 138 54.43 1.78 10.51
CA ARG A 138 54.67 2.29 9.16
C ARG A 138 53.91 1.43 8.16
N ALA A 139 53.20 2.09 7.24
CA ALA A 139 52.49 1.44 6.13
C ALA A 139 53.23 1.70 4.82
N ARG A 140 53.29 0.69 3.95
CA ARG A 140 54.00 0.73 2.67
C ARG A 140 53.00 0.70 1.53
N PHE A 141 53.20 1.58 0.54
CA PHE A 141 52.34 1.73 -0.63
C PHE A 141 53.18 1.56 -1.90
N THR A 142 52.66 0.76 -2.84
CA THR A 142 53.35 0.40 -4.08
C THR A 142 52.64 0.93 -5.33
N ALA A 143 51.57 1.72 -5.16
CA ALA A 143 50.80 2.34 -6.24
C ALA A 143 50.31 3.73 -5.85
N PRO A 144 50.13 4.65 -6.80
CA PRO A 144 49.50 5.93 -6.53
C PRO A 144 47.99 5.75 -6.23
N ALA A 145 47.42 6.71 -5.50
CA ALA A 145 46.01 6.78 -5.23
C ALA A 145 45.43 8.10 -5.73
N SER A 146 44.20 8.07 -6.26
CA SER A 146 43.53 9.28 -6.73
C SER A 146 42.77 9.97 -5.58
N PRO A 147 42.65 11.31 -5.59
CA PRO A 147 41.78 12.03 -4.67
C PRO A 147 40.34 11.49 -4.75
N GLY A 148 39.62 11.39 -3.61
CA GLY A 148 38.28 10.89 -3.51
C GLY A 148 38.16 9.36 -3.46
N ARG A 149 39.26 8.63 -3.67
CA ARG A 149 39.22 7.16 -3.65
C ARG A 149 38.76 6.63 -2.32
N CYS A 150 37.79 5.69 -2.36
CA CYS A 150 37.21 5.00 -1.19
C CYS A 150 36.62 5.94 -0.13
N ILE A 151 36.20 7.14 -0.51
CA ILE A 151 35.56 8.13 0.35
C ILE A 151 34.07 8.24 0.03
N GLY A 152 33.24 8.25 1.05
CA GLY A 152 31.79 8.56 0.98
C GLY A 152 31.55 10.07 1.15
N ALA A 153 30.64 10.63 0.38
CA ALA A 153 30.23 12.03 0.46
C ALA A 153 29.48 12.35 1.77
N THR A 154 29.44 13.64 2.12
CA THR A 154 28.83 14.16 3.36
C THR A 154 27.33 14.05 3.42
N ASP A 155 26.66 13.79 2.32
CA ASP A 155 25.20 13.71 2.19
C ASP A 155 24.72 12.39 1.55
N SER A 156 25.60 11.37 1.57
CA SER A 156 25.38 10.10 0.86
C SER A 156 24.16 9.32 1.36
N ASP A 157 23.76 9.50 2.60
CA ASP A 157 22.64 8.76 3.21
C ASP A 157 21.38 9.63 3.28
N LEU A 158 21.52 10.93 3.48
CA LEU A 158 20.43 11.89 3.60
C LEU A 158 20.96 13.31 3.30
N ALA A 159 20.32 14.02 2.38
CA ALA A 159 20.63 15.42 2.10
C ALA A 159 19.70 16.37 2.85
N THR A 160 20.22 17.50 3.35
CA THR A 160 19.43 18.57 3.97
C THR A 160 18.27 18.99 3.05
N GLY A 161 17.05 19.08 3.57
CA GLY A 161 15.85 19.45 2.82
C GLY A 161 15.23 18.32 1.99
N GLU A 162 15.90 17.16 1.88
CA GLU A 162 15.32 15.97 1.22
C GLU A 162 14.00 15.56 1.89
N THR A 163 13.01 15.20 1.07
CA THR A 163 11.73 14.70 1.59
C THR A 163 11.86 13.26 2.07
N VAL A 164 11.84 13.08 3.37
CA VAL A 164 11.93 11.76 4.05
C VAL A 164 10.60 11.03 4.01
N ILE A 165 9.53 11.75 4.31
CA ILE A 165 8.14 11.26 4.29
C ILE A 165 7.29 12.27 3.53
N ARG A 166 6.41 11.79 2.66
CA ARG A 166 5.43 12.62 1.95
C ARG A 166 4.07 12.52 2.63
N LYS A 167 3.38 13.65 2.79
CA LYS A 167 1.97 13.66 3.23
C LYS A 167 1.13 12.76 2.33
N GLY A 168 0.24 11.98 2.94
CA GLY A 168 -0.64 11.05 2.25
C GLY A 168 0.01 9.73 1.83
N SER A 169 1.30 9.51 2.11
CA SER A 169 1.94 8.23 1.85
C SER A 169 1.61 7.19 2.93
N LEU A 170 1.47 5.93 2.51
CA LEU A 170 1.44 4.78 3.42
C LEU A 170 2.82 4.60 4.05
N LEU A 171 2.88 4.57 5.38
CA LEU A 171 4.11 4.41 6.15
C LEU A 171 4.47 2.92 6.28
N THR A 172 5.67 2.59 5.82
CA THR A 172 6.25 1.24 5.87
C THR A 172 7.29 1.14 7.01
N PRO A 173 7.79 -0.06 7.35
CA PRO A 173 8.95 -0.18 8.24
C PRO A 173 10.16 0.63 7.76
N LEU A 174 10.41 0.71 6.45
CA LEU A 174 11.48 1.56 5.88
C LEU A 174 11.20 3.06 6.08
N SER A 175 9.93 3.48 6.09
CA SER A 175 9.57 4.86 6.44
C SER A 175 9.97 5.19 7.88
N ALA A 176 9.82 4.23 8.82
CA ALA A 176 10.25 4.40 10.20
C ALA A 176 11.78 4.53 10.30
N ALA A 177 12.54 3.71 9.56
CA ALA A 177 14.00 3.77 9.51
C ALA A 177 14.49 5.12 8.95
N ARG A 178 13.89 5.60 7.85
CA ARG A 178 14.24 6.91 7.27
C ARG A 178 13.88 8.07 8.20
N ALA A 179 12.75 8.00 8.90
CA ALA A 179 12.35 8.99 9.90
C ALA A 179 13.36 9.03 11.06
N ALA A 180 13.75 7.86 11.57
CA ALA A 180 14.78 7.75 12.60
C ALA A 180 16.13 8.33 12.13
N LEU A 181 16.54 8.03 10.90
CA LEU A 181 17.75 8.59 10.30
C LEU A 181 17.73 10.12 10.25
N SER A 182 16.55 10.72 10.07
CA SER A 182 16.36 12.19 10.08
C SER A 182 16.18 12.79 11.49
N GLY A 183 16.37 11.99 12.54
CA GLY A 183 16.27 12.44 13.93
C GLY A 183 14.84 12.60 14.46
N GLN A 184 13.83 12.11 13.72
CA GLN A 184 12.45 12.15 14.21
C GLN A 184 12.23 11.08 15.30
N THR A 185 11.42 11.39 16.29
CA THR A 185 10.97 10.45 17.33
C THR A 185 9.49 10.08 17.16
N GLU A 186 8.73 10.95 16.50
CA GLU A 186 7.31 10.83 16.26
C GLU A 186 6.94 11.33 14.86
N ILE A 187 5.86 10.80 14.31
CA ILE A 187 5.30 11.24 13.03
C ILE A 187 3.81 11.55 13.19
N ARG A 188 3.36 12.65 12.59
CA ARG A 188 1.93 12.97 12.50
C ARG A 188 1.27 12.08 11.46
N VAL A 189 0.21 11.39 11.90
CA VAL A 189 -0.55 10.43 11.10
C VAL A 189 -2.04 10.74 11.13
N TYR A 190 -2.76 10.28 10.11
CA TYR A 190 -4.21 10.27 10.14
C TYR A 190 -4.73 9.11 11.00
N PRO A 191 -5.91 9.25 11.64
CA PRO A 191 -6.57 8.14 12.34
C PRO A 191 -6.96 7.04 11.35
N ARG A 192 -7.11 5.83 11.89
CA ARG A 192 -7.65 4.69 11.15
C ARG A 192 -9.17 4.75 11.20
N PRO A 193 -9.89 4.83 10.06
CA PRO A 193 -11.33 4.80 10.08
C PRO A 193 -11.84 3.45 10.61
N SER A 194 -12.97 3.50 11.31
CA SER A 194 -13.67 2.31 11.77
C SER A 194 -14.75 1.89 10.78
N ALA A 195 -14.77 0.61 10.42
CA ALA A 195 -15.77 0.03 9.54
C ALA A 195 -16.44 -1.17 10.22
N ALA A 196 -17.73 -1.03 10.50
CA ALA A 196 -18.54 -2.13 11.01
C ALA A 196 -18.95 -3.03 9.82
N VAL A 197 -18.79 -4.36 9.99
CA VAL A 197 -19.16 -5.34 8.95
C VAL A 197 -20.36 -6.14 9.45
N LEU A 198 -21.50 -5.98 8.79
CA LEU A 198 -22.77 -6.58 9.12
C LEU A 198 -23.22 -7.52 7.99
N SER A 199 -23.68 -8.72 8.30
CA SER A 199 -24.25 -9.61 7.28
C SER A 199 -25.77 -9.64 7.41
N THR A 200 -26.48 -9.66 6.28
CA THR A 200 -27.92 -9.87 6.23
C THR A 200 -28.20 -11.22 5.61
N GLY A 201 -29.12 -11.95 6.18
CA GLY A 201 -29.52 -13.27 5.71
C GLY A 201 -30.05 -14.11 6.84
N SER A 202 -31.32 -14.54 6.72
CA SER A 202 -31.94 -15.42 7.70
C SER A 202 -31.34 -16.83 7.70
N GLU A 203 -30.60 -17.22 6.65
CA GLU A 203 -29.88 -18.48 6.54
C GLU A 203 -28.53 -18.46 7.29
N LEU A 204 -28.00 -17.28 7.62
CA LEU A 204 -26.64 -17.14 8.18
C LEU A 204 -26.59 -17.47 9.67
N ILE A 205 -25.60 -18.29 10.04
CA ILE A 205 -25.26 -18.57 11.44
C ILE A 205 -23.78 -18.29 11.70
N THR A 206 -23.47 -18.06 12.97
CA THR A 206 -22.09 -17.85 13.42
C THR A 206 -21.30 -19.18 13.39
N PRO A 207 -20.05 -19.20 12.89
CA PRO A 207 -19.18 -20.35 13.00
C PRO A 207 -19.06 -20.86 14.43
N GLY A 208 -19.08 -22.20 14.60
CA GLY A 208 -19.14 -22.88 15.89
C GLY A 208 -20.54 -23.21 16.38
N THR A 209 -21.61 -22.62 15.81
CA THR A 209 -22.97 -23.04 16.03
C THR A 209 -23.27 -24.33 15.24
N PRO A 210 -23.99 -25.32 15.78
CA PRO A 210 -24.36 -26.53 15.04
C PRO A 210 -25.11 -26.19 13.73
N LEU A 211 -24.65 -26.74 12.63
CA LEU A 211 -25.27 -26.53 11.32
C LEU A 211 -26.59 -27.29 11.21
N THR A 212 -27.63 -26.60 10.87
CA THR A 212 -28.96 -27.18 10.65
C THR A 212 -29.39 -27.05 9.18
N PRO A 213 -30.29 -27.86 8.65
CA PRO A 213 -30.78 -27.74 7.27
C PRO A 213 -31.26 -26.32 6.95
N GLY A 214 -30.89 -25.81 5.79
CA GLY A 214 -31.21 -24.46 5.34
C GLY A 214 -30.33 -23.33 5.94
N LYS A 215 -29.33 -23.66 6.76
CA LYS A 215 -28.37 -22.69 7.31
C LYS A 215 -26.99 -22.86 6.70
N ILE A 216 -26.26 -21.74 6.62
CA ILE A 216 -24.86 -21.68 6.22
C ILE A 216 -24.07 -20.79 7.17
N TYR A 217 -22.77 -20.99 7.27
CA TYR A 217 -21.92 -20.12 8.08
C TYR A 217 -21.65 -18.78 7.42
N ASN A 218 -21.67 -17.71 8.21
CA ASN A 218 -21.28 -16.37 7.79
C ASN A 218 -19.76 -16.30 7.58
N SER A 219 -19.29 -16.60 6.38
CA SER A 219 -17.86 -16.53 6.01
C SER A 219 -17.44 -15.14 5.49
N SER A 220 -18.35 -14.43 4.79
CA SER A 220 -18.05 -13.14 4.15
C SER A 220 -17.62 -12.08 5.15
N GLN A 221 -18.18 -12.04 6.34
CA GLN A 221 -17.80 -11.10 7.39
C GLN A 221 -16.32 -11.22 7.76
N TYR A 222 -15.81 -12.43 7.92
CA TYR A 222 -14.40 -12.67 8.28
C TYR A 222 -13.45 -12.27 7.16
N ALA A 223 -13.80 -12.58 5.91
CA ALA A 223 -13.00 -12.20 4.76
C ALA A 223 -12.90 -10.67 4.61
N ILE A 224 -14.04 -9.98 4.69
CA ILE A 224 -14.08 -8.50 4.59
C ILE A 224 -13.33 -7.86 5.76
N CYS A 225 -13.58 -8.30 7.00
CA CYS A 225 -12.84 -7.80 8.18
C CYS A 225 -11.33 -7.99 8.02
N GLY A 226 -10.88 -9.15 7.52
CA GLY A 226 -9.47 -9.44 7.25
C GLY A 226 -8.87 -8.43 6.27
N VAL A 227 -9.51 -8.22 5.12
CA VAL A 227 -9.02 -7.31 4.07
C VAL A 227 -8.96 -5.87 4.57
N ILE A 228 -10.01 -5.33 5.19
CA ILE A 228 -10.01 -3.94 5.67
C ILE A 228 -9.04 -3.72 6.82
N THR A 229 -8.77 -4.76 7.64
CA THR A 229 -7.71 -4.71 8.67
C THR A 229 -6.32 -4.65 8.04
N GLN A 230 -6.04 -5.46 7.02
CA GLN A 230 -4.78 -5.43 6.27
C GLN A 230 -4.56 -4.08 5.58
N GLU A 231 -5.64 -3.42 5.13
CA GLU A 231 -5.59 -2.07 4.58
C GLU A 231 -5.30 -0.98 5.63
N GLY A 232 -5.39 -1.30 6.91
CA GLY A 232 -5.10 -0.39 8.00
C GLY A 232 -6.32 0.27 8.64
N CYS A 233 -7.53 -0.17 8.32
CA CYS A 233 -8.76 0.27 8.99
C CYS A 233 -9.03 -0.55 10.26
N ARG A 234 -9.87 -0.03 11.16
CA ARG A 234 -10.39 -0.78 12.30
C ARG A 234 -11.65 -1.53 11.88
N ALA A 235 -11.52 -2.83 11.63
CA ALA A 235 -12.68 -3.69 11.35
C ALA A 235 -13.46 -4.01 12.63
N VAL A 236 -14.80 -3.90 12.57
CA VAL A 236 -15.71 -4.21 13.67
C VAL A 236 -16.71 -5.27 13.19
N PRO A 237 -16.47 -6.58 13.48
CA PRO A 237 -17.43 -7.61 13.14
C PRO A 237 -18.72 -7.38 13.92
N SER A 238 -19.87 -7.25 13.20
CA SER A 238 -21.13 -6.78 13.78
C SER A 238 -22.26 -7.81 13.72
N GLY A 239 -21.91 -9.07 13.38
CA GLY A 239 -22.82 -10.20 13.39
C GLY A 239 -23.77 -10.24 12.19
N THR A 240 -24.94 -10.80 12.40
CA THR A 240 -25.97 -10.98 11.38
C THR A 240 -27.29 -10.31 11.80
N VAL A 241 -28.07 -9.90 10.82
CA VAL A 241 -29.43 -9.38 11.00
C VAL A 241 -30.38 -10.10 10.03
N PRO A 242 -31.64 -10.40 10.41
CA PRO A 242 -32.60 -11.01 9.51
C PRO A 242 -32.96 -10.08 8.35
N ASP A 243 -33.45 -10.67 7.24
CA ASP A 243 -33.91 -9.97 6.03
C ASP A 243 -35.20 -9.21 6.24
N ARG A 244 -35.17 -8.19 7.07
CA ARG A 244 -36.25 -7.27 7.37
C ARG A 244 -35.75 -5.84 7.31
N SER A 245 -36.38 -5.01 6.49
CA SER A 245 -35.94 -3.63 6.23
C SER A 245 -35.86 -2.76 7.48
N ASP A 246 -36.79 -2.93 8.44
CA ASP A 246 -36.79 -2.24 9.74
C ASP A 246 -35.60 -2.65 10.59
N ALA A 247 -35.39 -3.96 10.77
CA ALA A 247 -34.26 -4.49 11.57
C ALA A 247 -32.89 -4.10 10.99
N ILE A 248 -32.76 -4.14 9.66
CA ILE A 248 -31.54 -3.70 8.95
C ILE A 248 -31.31 -2.20 9.20
N ALA A 249 -32.33 -1.36 9.03
CA ALA A 249 -32.23 0.10 9.21
C ALA A 249 -31.84 0.46 10.65
N GLU A 250 -32.49 -0.11 11.65
CA GLU A 250 -32.17 0.09 13.08
C GLU A 250 -30.72 -0.32 13.39
N ARG A 251 -30.28 -1.48 12.87
CA ARG A 251 -28.92 -1.96 13.12
C ARG A 251 -27.86 -1.10 12.44
N ILE A 252 -28.10 -0.66 11.19
CA ILE A 252 -27.19 0.28 10.49
C ILE A 252 -27.09 1.59 11.25
N THR A 253 -28.21 2.16 11.70
CA THR A 253 -28.24 3.41 12.46
C THR A 253 -27.41 3.30 13.75
N ALA A 254 -27.60 2.22 14.51
CA ALA A 254 -26.82 1.97 15.72
C ALA A 254 -25.34 1.86 15.44
N LEU A 255 -24.94 1.11 14.40
CA LEU A 255 -23.53 0.92 14.03
C LEU A 255 -22.88 2.22 13.52
N LEU A 256 -23.60 3.07 12.80
CA LEU A 256 -23.09 4.37 12.36
C LEU A 256 -22.88 5.35 13.53
N GLY A 257 -23.59 5.17 14.65
CA GLY A 257 -23.34 5.93 15.87
C GLY A 257 -21.92 5.70 16.45
N GLU A 258 -21.34 4.53 16.23
CA GLU A 258 -20.06 4.10 16.81
C GLU A 258 -18.93 3.97 15.79
N ASN A 259 -19.25 3.99 14.50
CA ASN A 259 -18.29 3.74 13.42
C ASN A 259 -18.38 4.82 12.33
N ASP A 260 -17.30 4.97 11.56
CA ASP A 260 -17.24 5.91 10.43
C ASP A 260 -17.99 5.37 9.22
N CYS A 261 -18.00 4.03 9.06
CA CYS A 261 -18.59 3.35 7.93
C CYS A 261 -19.26 2.05 8.35
N VAL A 262 -20.32 1.65 7.64
CA VAL A 262 -20.90 0.31 7.72
C VAL A 262 -20.78 -0.37 6.36
N ILE A 263 -20.31 -1.61 6.36
CA ILE A 263 -20.28 -2.48 5.17
C ILE A 263 -21.25 -3.63 5.44
N THR A 264 -22.29 -3.76 4.61
CA THR A 264 -23.20 -4.90 4.72
C THR A 264 -22.96 -5.91 3.60
N THR A 265 -23.31 -7.18 3.84
CA THR A 265 -23.34 -8.23 2.82
C THR A 265 -24.71 -8.89 2.81
N GLY A 266 -25.26 -9.13 1.62
CA GLY A 266 -26.62 -9.67 1.44
C GLY A 266 -27.66 -8.59 1.15
N GLY A 267 -28.84 -9.00 0.72
CA GLY A 267 -29.98 -8.12 0.42
C GLY A 267 -29.81 -7.21 -0.80
N VAL A 268 -28.81 -7.45 -1.65
CA VAL A 268 -28.50 -6.66 -2.85
C VAL A 268 -28.50 -7.56 -4.08
N GLY A 269 -29.65 -7.99 -4.58
CA GLY A 269 -29.73 -8.88 -5.74
C GLY A 269 -31.13 -8.94 -6.37
N GLY A 270 -31.23 -8.72 -7.67
CA GLY A 270 -32.34 -9.04 -8.52
C GLY A 270 -33.71 -8.47 -8.15
N GLY A 271 -34.43 -9.01 -7.22
CA GLY A 271 -35.71 -8.50 -6.68
C GLY A 271 -35.60 -7.88 -5.29
N ASP A 272 -34.49 -8.15 -4.58
CA ASP A 272 -34.28 -7.75 -3.18
C ASP A 272 -33.48 -6.45 -3.04
N CYS A 273 -33.05 -5.81 -4.13
CA CYS A 273 -32.49 -4.46 -4.10
C CYS A 273 -33.44 -3.47 -3.39
N ASP A 274 -34.74 -3.69 -3.49
CA ASP A 274 -35.73 -2.86 -2.82
C ASP A 274 -35.66 -2.98 -1.28
N LEU A 275 -35.29 -4.14 -0.73
CA LEU A 275 -35.16 -4.35 0.71
C LEU A 275 -34.04 -3.52 1.31
N MET A 276 -32.82 -3.63 0.76
CA MET A 276 -31.67 -2.90 1.24
C MET A 276 -31.76 -1.40 0.94
N ALA A 277 -32.19 -1.03 -0.28
CA ALA A 277 -32.41 0.37 -0.65
C ALA A 277 -33.42 1.04 0.29
N GLY A 278 -34.55 0.36 0.56
CA GLY A 278 -35.56 0.82 1.52
C GLY A 278 -35.01 0.94 2.96
N ALA A 279 -34.19 0.01 3.39
CA ALA A 279 -33.54 0.04 4.71
C ALA A 279 -32.57 1.22 4.85
N LEU A 280 -31.76 1.50 3.84
CA LEU A 280 -30.81 2.63 3.83
C LEU A 280 -31.56 3.98 3.91
N ILE A 281 -32.65 4.14 3.15
CA ILE A 281 -33.48 5.34 3.20
C ILE A 281 -34.13 5.49 4.59
N ARG A 282 -34.66 4.40 5.17
CA ARG A 282 -35.23 4.39 6.54
C ARG A 282 -34.20 4.76 7.61
N ALA A 283 -32.94 4.38 7.41
CA ALA A 283 -31.84 4.78 8.27
C ALA A 283 -31.37 6.24 8.07
N GLY A 284 -32.09 7.03 7.27
CA GLY A 284 -31.78 8.45 7.01
C GLY A 284 -30.60 8.69 6.10
N LEU A 285 -30.26 7.72 5.27
CA LEU A 285 -29.14 7.81 4.33
C LEU A 285 -29.64 8.24 2.94
N THR A 286 -28.84 9.09 2.29
CA THR A 286 -29.08 9.53 0.92
C THR A 286 -28.35 8.61 -0.06
N PRO A 287 -29.03 8.09 -1.11
CA PRO A 287 -28.40 7.31 -2.16
C PRO A 287 -27.26 8.05 -2.86
N VAL A 288 -26.13 7.35 -3.07
CA VAL A 288 -24.95 7.88 -3.78
C VAL A 288 -24.65 7.05 -5.03
N SER A 289 -24.64 5.71 -4.94
CA SER A 289 -24.34 4.84 -6.07
C SER A 289 -25.11 3.52 -6.00
N GLY A 290 -25.61 3.05 -7.14
CA GLY A 290 -26.14 1.71 -7.38
C GLY A 290 -25.14 0.76 -8.01
N GLY A 291 -23.85 1.07 -7.91
CA GLY A 291 -22.78 0.26 -8.48
C GLY A 291 -22.56 0.51 -9.97
N CYS A 292 -22.14 -0.54 -10.68
CA CYS A 292 -21.92 -0.48 -12.14
C CYS A 292 -22.59 -1.67 -12.85
N ARG A 293 -22.63 -1.62 -14.19
CA ARG A 293 -23.24 -2.69 -15.01
C ARG A 293 -22.34 -3.92 -15.16
N LEU A 294 -21.08 -3.85 -14.75
CA LEU A 294 -20.17 -4.99 -14.82
C LEU A 294 -20.57 -6.07 -13.81
N ARG A 295 -20.53 -7.33 -14.23
CA ARG A 295 -20.84 -8.50 -13.40
C ARG A 295 -19.71 -9.55 -13.50
N PRO A 296 -19.42 -10.29 -12.41
CA PRO A 296 -19.91 -10.13 -11.03
C PRO A 296 -19.29 -8.93 -10.31
N GLY A 297 -19.81 -8.54 -9.15
CA GLY A 297 -19.19 -7.53 -8.27
C GLY A 297 -19.63 -6.08 -8.48
N GLY A 298 -20.22 -5.76 -9.64
CA GLY A 298 -20.76 -4.42 -9.87
C GLY A 298 -22.10 -4.14 -9.14
N ASN A 299 -22.73 -5.15 -8.55
CA ASN A 299 -24.00 -5.01 -7.86
C ASN A 299 -23.77 -4.69 -6.37
N PHE A 300 -23.85 -3.42 -6.04
CA PHE A 300 -23.77 -2.92 -4.66
C PHE A 300 -24.52 -1.60 -4.55
N LEU A 301 -24.82 -1.16 -3.32
CA LEU A 301 -25.35 0.17 -3.05
C LEU A 301 -24.37 0.96 -2.18
N ALA A 302 -24.29 2.26 -2.41
CA ALA A 302 -23.60 3.19 -1.53
C ALA A 302 -24.52 4.35 -1.16
N ALA A 303 -24.53 4.72 0.12
CA ALA A 303 -25.34 5.80 0.65
C ALA A 303 -24.59 6.54 1.75
N SER A 304 -24.97 7.79 2.06
CA SER A 304 -24.30 8.59 3.10
C SER A 304 -25.30 9.48 3.85
N SER A 305 -24.91 9.88 5.06
CA SER A 305 -25.60 10.89 5.87
C SER A 305 -24.55 11.63 6.72
N GLY A 306 -24.45 12.94 6.56
CA GLY A 306 -23.42 13.75 7.22
C GLY A 306 -22.02 13.26 6.82
N ASP A 307 -21.22 12.88 7.80
CA ASP A 307 -19.86 12.34 7.63
C ASP A 307 -19.82 10.80 7.60
N LYS A 308 -20.96 10.14 7.69
CA LYS A 308 -21.10 8.68 7.72
C LYS A 308 -21.52 8.11 6.37
N TYR A 309 -21.10 6.89 6.06
CA TYR A 309 -21.43 6.24 4.79
C TYR A 309 -21.58 4.73 4.94
N VAL A 310 -22.34 4.15 4.03
CA VAL A 310 -22.64 2.72 4.01
C VAL A 310 -22.35 2.16 2.62
N PHE A 311 -21.77 0.97 2.59
CA PHE A 311 -21.71 0.12 1.41
C PHE A 311 -22.51 -1.16 1.67
N ALA A 312 -23.47 -1.44 0.82
CA ALA A 312 -24.21 -2.70 0.84
C ALA A 312 -23.75 -3.57 -0.35
N LEU A 313 -23.07 -4.67 -0.05
CA LEU A 313 -22.46 -5.55 -1.01
C LEU A 313 -23.31 -6.80 -1.26
N SER A 314 -23.13 -7.44 -2.40
CA SER A 314 -23.76 -8.73 -2.72
C SER A 314 -23.49 -9.79 -1.65
N GLY A 315 -24.45 -10.69 -1.40
CA GLY A 315 -24.29 -11.80 -0.45
C GLY A 315 -23.29 -12.87 -0.91
N GLY A 316 -23.03 -12.97 -2.21
CA GLY A 316 -22.02 -13.92 -2.73
C GLY A 316 -20.60 -13.48 -2.38
N PRO A 317 -19.81 -14.31 -1.64
CA PRO A 317 -18.50 -13.91 -1.12
C PRO A 317 -17.54 -13.37 -2.20
N GLY A 318 -17.45 -14.04 -3.34
CA GLY A 318 -16.59 -13.62 -4.46
C GLY A 318 -17.00 -12.27 -5.04
N SER A 319 -18.32 -12.04 -5.25
CA SER A 319 -18.83 -10.75 -5.75
C SER A 319 -18.61 -9.61 -4.75
N ALA A 320 -18.79 -9.90 -3.46
CA ALA A 320 -18.53 -8.93 -2.39
C ALA A 320 -17.04 -8.54 -2.35
N MET A 321 -16.13 -9.50 -2.52
CA MET A 321 -14.69 -9.24 -2.56
C MET A 321 -14.27 -8.39 -3.77
N LEU A 322 -14.87 -8.60 -4.94
CA LEU A 322 -14.63 -7.75 -6.12
C LEU A 322 -15.06 -6.31 -5.86
N ALA A 323 -16.28 -6.11 -5.36
CA ALA A 323 -16.78 -4.79 -5.02
C ALA A 323 -15.94 -4.13 -3.90
N LEU A 324 -15.52 -4.90 -2.91
CA LEU A 324 -14.65 -4.43 -1.83
C LEU A 324 -13.35 -3.85 -2.40
N HIS A 325 -12.62 -4.60 -3.22
CA HIS A 325 -11.33 -4.17 -3.76
C HIS A 325 -11.44 -3.00 -4.73
N LEU A 326 -12.43 -3.02 -5.63
CA LEU A 326 -12.57 -2.00 -6.67
C LEU A 326 -13.21 -0.70 -6.18
N PHE A 327 -14.13 -0.76 -5.21
CA PHE A 327 -14.97 0.39 -4.87
C PHE A 327 -14.90 0.81 -3.40
N VAL A 328 -14.89 -0.13 -2.47
CA VAL A 328 -14.91 0.19 -1.04
C VAL A 328 -13.52 0.60 -0.56
N LEU A 329 -12.47 -0.17 -0.87
CA LEU A 329 -11.10 0.13 -0.44
C LEU A 329 -10.60 1.50 -0.93
N PRO A 330 -10.86 1.96 -2.16
CA PRO A 330 -10.54 3.32 -2.58
C PRO A 330 -11.14 4.39 -1.66
N CYS A 331 -12.40 4.23 -1.26
CA CYS A 331 -13.07 5.14 -0.34
C CYS A 331 -12.46 5.10 1.06
N LEU A 332 -12.15 3.92 1.60
CA LEU A 332 -11.48 3.77 2.88
C LEU A 332 -10.05 4.34 2.86
N ARG A 333 -9.28 4.13 1.78
CA ARG A 333 -7.96 4.74 1.58
C ARG A 333 -8.03 6.26 1.56
N ARG A 334 -9.06 6.82 0.92
CA ARG A 334 -9.33 8.26 0.91
C ARG A 334 -9.67 8.76 2.32
N ALA A 335 -10.49 8.02 3.08
CA ALA A 335 -10.81 8.32 4.48
C ALA A 335 -9.56 8.25 5.40
N MET A 336 -8.55 7.44 5.04
CA MET A 336 -7.24 7.44 5.70
C MET A 336 -6.31 8.57 5.23
N GLY A 337 -6.71 9.41 4.29
CA GLY A 337 -5.89 10.50 3.76
C GLY A 337 -4.78 10.04 2.80
N ARG A 338 -4.87 8.84 2.22
CA ARG A 338 -3.89 8.37 1.22
C ARG A 338 -4.02 9.16 -0.07
N THR A 339 -2.89 9.57 -0.65
CA THR A 339 -2.85 10.18 -1.98
C THR A 339 -3.01 9.14 -3.10
N ALA A 340 -2.45 7.94 -2.91
CA ALA A 340 -2.65 6.79 -3.79
C ALA A 340 -3.83 5.94 -3.24
N PHE A 341 -5.05 6.33 -3.55
CA PHE A 341 -6.26 5.67 -3.04
C PHE A 341 -6.99 4.81 -4.07
N LEU A 342 -6.80 5.07 -5.37
CA LEU A 342 -7.41 4.28 -6.44
C LEU A 342 -6.92 2.82 -6.43
N PRO A 343 -7.69 1.88 -7.01
CA PRO A 343 -7.20 0.52 -7.18
C PRO A 343 -5.90 0.53 -7.99
N PRO A 344 -4.81 -0.09 -7.51
CA PRO A 344 -3.60 -0.19 -8.30
C PRO A 344 -3.86 -1.02 -9.55
N SER A 345 -3.32 -0.61 -10.70
CA SER A 345 -3.48 -1.31 -11.96
C SER A 345 -2.14 -1.47 -12.69
N THR A 346 -2.08 -2.44 -13.58
CA THR A 346 -0.94 -2.67 -14.47
C THR A 346 -1.40 -3.21 -15.81
N LYS A 347 -0.53 -3.14 -16.81
CA LYS A 347 -0.73 -3.81 -18.09
C LYS A 347 -0.27 -5.27 -17.97
N ALA A 348 -1.09 -6.21 -18.44
CA ALA A 348 -0.75 -7.63 -18.51
C ALA A 348 -1.21 -8.23 -19.83
N PHE A 349 -0.51 -9.26 -20.30
CA PHE A 349 -0.92 -10.05 -21.45
C PHE A 349 -1.87 -11.16 -21.00
N LEU A 350 -2.79 -11.58 -21.85
CA LEU A 350 -3.68 -12.69 -21.54
C LEU A 350 -2.94 -14.03 -21.75
N GLY A 351 -2.78 -14.83 -20.70
CA GLY A 351 -2.24 -16.17 -20.79
C GLY A 351 -3.22 -17.16 -21.39
N GLU A 352 -4.51 -16.98 -21.09
CA GLU A 352 -5.62 -17.76 -21.65
C GLU A 352 -6.90 -16.90 -21.70
N LEU A 353 -7.87 -17.33 -22.52
CA LEU A 353 -9.16 -16.63 -22.60
C LEU A 353 -10.01 -16.90 -21.36
N PRO A 354 -10.66 -15.88 -20.77
CA PRO A 354 -11.64 -16.09 -19.71
C PRO A 354 -12.77 -17.00 -20.13
N ALA A 355 -13.26 -17.83 -19.20
CA ALA A 355 -14.37 -18.75 -19.46
C ALA A 355 -15.68 -18.04 -19.87
N HIS A 356 -15.87 -16.79 -19.42
CA HIS A 356 -16.99 -15.95 -19.79
C HIS A 356 -16.52 -14.90 -20.79
N ARG A 357 -17.02 -14.97 -22.02
CA ARG A 357 -16.68 -14.04 -23.11
C ARG A 357 -17.57 -12.79 -23.15
N SER A 358 -18.65 -12.75 -22.35
CA SER A 358 -19.51 -11.58 -22.20
C SER A 358 -18.94 -10.64 -21.15
N GLY A 359 -18.98 -9.34 -21.41
CA GLY A 359 -18.43 -8.30 -20.57
C GLY A 359 -18.69 -8.44 -19.07
N GLY A 360 -17.67 -8.15 -18.26
CA GLY A 360 -17.78 -8.29 -16.81
C GLY A 360 -16.43 -8.25 -16.09
N LEU A 361 -16.43 -8.62 -14.82
CA LEU A 361 -15.23 -8.73 -14.01
C LEU A 361 -14.75 -10.18 -13.95
N THR A 362 -13.52 -10.40 -14.33
CA THR A 362 -12.85 -11.70 -14.27
C THR A 362 -11.72 -11.66 -13.27
N THR A 363 -11.68 -12.65 -12.39
CA THR A 363 -10.60 -12.80 -11.40
C THR A 363 -9.45 -13.63 -11.98
N GLY A 364 -8.25 -13.43 -11.46
CA GLY A 364 -7.08 -14.18 -11.90
C GLY A 364 -5.84 -13.91 -11.07
N ASN A 365 -4.75 -14.51 -11.51
CA ASN A 365 -3.42 -14.27 -10.98
C ASN A 365 -2.54 -13.65 -12.06
N ILE A 366 -1.49 -12.95 -11.66
CA ILE A 366 -0.46 -12.44 -12.56
C ILE A 366 0.83 -13.20 -12.27
N SER A 367 1.46 -13.71 -13.33
CA SER A 367 2.83 -14.25 -13.32
C SER A 367 3.76 -13.37 -14.15
N LEU A 368 5.07 -13.54 -13.96
CA LEU A 368 6.09 -12.96 -14.82
C LEU A 368 6.62 -14.08 -15.75
N GLU A 369 6.38 -13.96 -17.04
CA GLU A 369 6.77 -14.91 -18.06
C GLU A 369 7.58 -14.20 -19.15
N GLY A 370 8.81 -14.63 -19.38
CA GLY A 370 9.69 -13.98 -20.36
C GLY A 370 9.89 -12.47 -20.14
N GLY A 371 9.82 -12.00 -18.87
CA GLY A 371 9.93 -10.58 -18.51
C GLY A 371 8.65 -9.77 -18.70
N ARG A 372 7.51 -10.41 -19.01
CA ARG A 372 6.20 -9.78 -19.19
C ARG A 372 5.24 -10.22 -18.10
N ALA A 373 4.35 -9.31 -17.66
CA ALA A 373 3.23 -9.66 -16.78
C ALA A 373 2.16 -10.41 -17.59
N VAL A 374 1.76 -11.59 -17.13
CA VAL A 374 0.74 -12.42 -17.79
C VAL A 374 -0.41 -12.66 -16.82
N PHE A 375 -1.63 -12.36 -17.26
CA PHE A 375 -2.85 -12.58 -16.49
C PHE A 375 -3.44 -13.95 -16.81
N HIS A 376 -3.63 -14.76 -15.77
CA HIS A 376 -4.25 -16.09 -15.84
C HIS A 376 -5.63 -16.05 -15.21
N PRO A 377 -6.71 -16.14 -16.00
CA PRO A 377 -8.06 -16.15 -15.47
C PRO A 377 -8.32 -17.29 -14.50
N ARG A 378 -9.07 -17.02 -13.43
CA ARG A 378 -9.53 -18.01 -12.44
C ARG A 378 -11.03 -17.89 -12.24
N ARG A 379 -11.66 -18.96 -11.83
CA ARG A 379 -13.09 -18.93 -11.51
C ARG A 379 -13.30 -18.20 -10.19
N LEU A 380 -14.41 -17.44 -10.09
CA LEU A 380 -14.72 -16.66 -8.90
C LEU A 380 -14.74 -17.51 -7.60
N ARG A 381 -15.19 -18.76 -7.68
CA ARG A 381 -15.20 -19.70 -6.55
C ARG A 381 -13.80 -20.10 -6.07
N ASP A 382 -12.78 -20.02 -6.92
CA ASP A 382 -11.42 -20.41 -6.58
C ASP A 382 -10.71 -19.34 -5.73
N ILE A 383 -11.28 -18.11 -5.66
CA ILE A 383 -10.79 -17.01 -4.81
C ILE A 383 -10.78 -17.41 -3.34
N GLU A 384 -11.78 -18.17 -2.89
CA GLU A 384 -11.90 -18.59 -1.48
C GLU A 384 -10.73 -19.50 -1.07
N GLN A 385 -10.12 -20.22 -2.01
CA GLN A 385 -9.01 -21.12 -1.75
C GLN A 385 -7.63 -20.49 -1.99
N GLN A 386 -7.50 -19.59 -2.98
CA GLN A 386 -6.22 -19.07 -3.46
C GLN A 386 -6.01 -17.59 -3.20
N GLY A 387 -7.04 -16.89 -2.72
CA GLY A 387 -7.04 -15.43 -2.59
C GLY A 387 -7.27 -14.72 -3.92
N LEU A 388 -7.54 -13.42 -3.85
CA LEU A 388 -7.77 -12.56 -5.01
C LEU A 388 -6.44 -11.88 -5.39
N GLY A 389 -5.83 -12.29 -6.50
CA GLY A 389 -4.58 -11.74 -7.01
C GLY A 389 -4.79 -10.51 -7.90
N ALA A 390 -5.67 -10.62 -8.89
CA ALA A 390 -5.95 -9.56 -9.85
C ALA A 390 -7.38 -9.63 -10.40
N ILE A 391 -7.87 -8.51 -10.91
CA ILE A 391 -9.19 -8.36 -11.53
C ILE A 391 -9.00 -7.77 -12.92
N LEU A 392 -9.54 -8.43 -13.94
CA LEU A 392 -9.68 -7.94 -15.30
C LEU A 392 -11.11 -7.45 -15.49
N ALA A 393 -11.28 -6.21 -15.95
CA ALA A 393 -12.57 -5.66 -16.33
C ALA A 393 -12.74 -5.73 -17.86
N LEU A 394 -13.81 -6.38 -18.32
CA LEU A 394 -14.10 -6.58 -19.73
C LEU A 394 -15.40 -5.86 -20.11
N ARG A 395 -15.39 -5.18 -21.26
CA ARG A 395 -16.61 -4.71 -21.90
C ARG A 395 -17.13 -5.83 -22.83
N GLY A 396 -18.46 -5.92 -23.00
CA GLY A 396 -19.11 -7.05 -23.66
C GLY A 396 -18.74 -7.30 -25.14
N ASP A 397 -18.16 -6.31 -25.78
CA ASP A 397 -17.82 -6.28 -27.21
C ASP A 397 -16.28 -6.33 -27.45
N GLU A 398 -15.48 -6.52 -26.42
CA GLU A 398 -14.02 -6.53 -26.55
C GLU A 398 -13.51 -7.78 -27.30
N PRO A 399 -12.67 -7.61 -28.34
CA PRO A 399 -12.17 -8.71 -29.14
C PRO A 399 -10.98 -9.43 -28.46
N LEU A 400 -11.21 -10.03 -27.30
CA LEU A 400 -10.16 -10.67 -26.49
C LEU A 400 -9.34 -11.71 -27.25
N GLY A 401 -9.99 -12.46 -28.15
CA GLY A 401 -9.31 -13.45 -28.98
C GLY A 401 -8.33 -12.81 -29.96
N ASP A 402 -8.61 -11.60 -30.44
CA ASP A 402 -7.71 -10.84 -31.32
C ASP A 402 -6.59 -10.23 -30.49
N TRP A 403 -6.89 -9.64 -29.31
CA TRP A 403 -5.88 -9.08 -28.42
C TRP A 403 -4.87 -10.14 -27.95
N MET A 404 -5.34 -11.36 -27.66
CA MET A 404 -4.45 -12.44 -27.32
C MET A 404 -3.55 -12.86 -28.49
N ARG A 405 -4.12 -12.94 -29.73
CA ARG A 405 -3.33 -13.27 -30.95
C ARG A 405 -2.34 -12.18 -31.33
N GLU A 406 -2.71 -10.92 -31.13
CA GLU A 406 -1.90 -9.73 -31.46
C GLU A 406 -0.97 -9.33 -30.32
N GLU A 407 -0.91 -10.11 -29.22
CA GLU A 407 -0.15 -9.81 -28.02
C GLU A 407 -0.45 -8.39 -27.47
N LYS A 408 -1.72 -7.96 -27.47
CA LYS A 408 -2.12 -6.67 -26.91
C LYS A 408 -2.28 -6.78 -25.38
N PRO A 409 -1.65 -5.87 -24.61
CA PRO A 409 -1.82 -5.85 -23.18
C PRO A 409 -3.19 -5.31 -22.78
N VAL A 410 -3.76 -5.84 -21.71
CA VAL A 410 -5.00 -5.43 -21.06
C VAL A 410 -4.72 -4.77 -19.72
N ASP A 411 -5.62 -3.90 -19.27
CA ASP A 411 -5.54 -3.31 -17.93
C ASP A 411 -6.10 -4.28 -16.89
N VAL A 412 -5.31 -4.59 -15.87
CA VAL A 412 -5.72 -5.42 -14.75
C VAL A 412 -5.53 -4.69 -13.43
N TYR A 413 -6.51 -4.81 -12.53
CA TYR A 413 -6.46 -4.24 -11.19
C TYR A 413 -5.84 -5.24 -10.23
N LEU A 414 -4.93 -4.77 -9.38
CA LEU A 414 -4.20 -5.61 -8.44
C LEU A 414 -4.92 -5.67 -7.09
N CYS A 415 -5.05 -6.85 -6.55
CA CYS A 415 -5.70 -7.12 -5.27
C CYS A 415 -4.68 -7.79 -4.33
N GLY A 416 -4.19 -7.04 -3.35
CA GLY A 416 -3.15 -7.52 -2.45
C GLY A 416 -1.73 -7.18 -2.91
N SER A 417 -0.74 -7.49 -2.07
CA SER A 417 0.67 -7.36 -2.46
C SER A 417 0.98 -8.43 -3.50
N LEU A 418 1.56 -8.04 -4.64
CA LEU A 418 2.27 -8.98 -5.50
C LEU A 418 3.32 -9.67 -4.60
N ARG A 419 3.04 -10.90 -4.18
CA ARG A 419 4.08 -11.75 -3.63
C ARG A 419 4.78 -12.40 -4.82
N PRO A 420 6.11 -12.35 -4.85
CA PRO A 420 6.88 -13.03 -5.89
C PRO A 420 6.64 -14.53 -5.86
#